data_4f53c1100699ad04694cbf5fa5798995
#
_entry.id   4f53c1100699ad04694cbf5fa5798995
#
_cell.length_a   1.000
_cell.length_b   1.000
_cell.length_c   1.000
_cell.angle_alpha   90.00
_cell.angle_beta   90.00
_cell.angle_gamma   90.00
#
_symmetry.space_group_name_H-M   'P 1'
#
loop_
_entity.id
_entity.type
_entity.pdbx_description
1 polymer ?
#
loop_
_entity_poly.entity_id
_entity_poly.type
_entity_poly.pdbx_seq_one_letter_code
_entity_poly.pdbx_strand_id
1 'polypeptide(L)'
;MAVLGAAALAGCKREPDETRFARPDHSVVADVVARVGAISIGASEVASRMAVEGLDAEAAVEQLIEEAALVQGAERSGFAETRDDKLAIERLMVRTMLRDLEKENTPESISGEEVREAYALNASEFQVPERRRSWHILVQSQSEAAEALAGSILGELQRADDPRTVYDRYADGELEDVSLKLKAEDLPAITKKASLKKSYKDAVFGAKSEGPLKNVVKTSYGWHAIVVTEILPEEMRTFEEVETELRERLSQKRRLGAIVAIVRGLEAEGLVRYDEQGVQRLLSMPGLPERTE
;
A
#
# COMPACT_ATOMS: atom_id res chain seq x y z
N MET A 1 39.30 -8.89 -70.23
CA MET A 1 39.81 -7.90 -69.28
C MET A 1 38.60 -7.41 -68.47
N ALA A 2 38.46 -7.94 -67.26
CA ALA A 2 37.40 -7.57 -66.32
C ALA A 2 38.04 -6.88 -65.16
N VAL A 3 37.70 -5.61 -64.92
CA VAL A 3 38.16 -4.82 -63.76
C VAL A 3 37.21 -5.05 -62.59
N LEU A 4 37.70 -5.68 -61.52
CA LEU A 4 37.02 -5.80 -60.28
C LEU A 4 37.14 -4.48 -59.51
N GLY A 5 35.99 -3.82 -59.32
CA GLY A 5 35.86 -2.66 -58.43
C GLY A 5 35.73 -3.14 -56.96
N ALA A 6 36.70 -2.83 -56.14
CA ALA A 6 36.63 -3.03 -54.67
C ALA A 6 35.74 -1.96 -54.05
N ALA A 7 34.58 -2.34 -53.57
CA ALA A 7 33.74 -1.47 -52.73
C ALA A 7 34.32 -1.39 -51.30
N ALA A 8 34.86 -0.23 -50.92
CA ALA A 8 35.29 0.06 -49.58
C ALA A 8 34.06 0.20 -48.66
N LEU A 9 33.90 -0.74 -47.75
CA LEU A 9 32.96 -0.62 -46.62
C LEU A 9 33.49 0.47 -45.67
N ALA A 10 32.95 1.67 -45.80
CA ALA A 10 33.13 2.72 -44.80
C ALA A 10 32.42 2.30 -43.52
N GLY A 11 33.15 1.70 -42.59
CA GLY A 11 32.69 1.46 -41.23
C GLY A 11 32.44 2.81 -40.54
N CYS A 12 31.19 3.16 -40.33
CA CYS A 12 30.84 4.24 -39.41
C CYS A 12 31.39 3.88 -38.02
N LYS A 13 32.57 4.39 -37.68
CA LYS A 13 32.97 4.51 -36.29
C LYS A 13 32.01 5.51 -35.64
N ARG A 14 31.03 5.00 -34.92
CA ARG A 14 30.29 5.82 -33.94
C ARG A 14 31.31 6.20 -32.88
N GLU A 15 31.68 7.45 -32.81
CA GLU A 15 32.39 7.97 -31.65
C GLU A 15 31.52 7.72 -30.42
N PRO A 16 32.09 7.24 -29.30
CA PRO A 16 31.36 7.10 -28.08
C PRO A 16 30.84 8.49 -27.67
N ASP A 17 29.55 8.59 -27.40
CA ASP A 17 28.92 9.81 -26.91
C ASP A 17 29.48 10.05 -25.47
N GLU A 18 30.53 10.82 -25.39
CA GLU A 18 31.22 11.16 -24.11
C GLU A 18 30.36 12.01 -23.19
N THR A 19 29.20 12.51 -23.64
CA THR A 19 28.33 13.38 -22.85
C THR A 19 27.34 12.62 -21.99
N ARG A 20 27.19 11.31 -22.18
CA ARG A 20 26.13 10.51 -21.53
C ARG A 20 26.38 10.20 -20.06
N PHE A 21 27.62 10.31 -19.59
CA PHE A 21 28.03 10.24 -18.20
C PHE A 21 29.14 11.26 -17.96
N ALA A 22 28.76 12.55 -18.03
CA ALA A 22 29.65 13.58 -17.55
C ALA A 22 29.97 13.27 -16.08
N ARG A 23 31.23 12.90 -15.80
CA ARG A 23 31.70 12.76 -14.43
C ARG A 23 31.41 14.06 -13.69
N PRO A 24 31.11 14.02 -12.39
CA PRO A 24 31.12 15.24 -11.61
C PRO A 24 32.44 15.96 -11.88
N ASP A 25 32.36 17.24 -12.25
CA ASP A 25 33.55 18.04 -12.51
C ASP A 25 34.28 18.28 -11.18
N HIS A 26 35.19 17.36 -10.84
CA HIS A 26 36.00 17.45 -9.63
C HIS A 26 37.05 18.63 -9.70
N SER A 27 37.09 19.36 -10.82
CA SER A 27 38.00 20.52 -10.96
C SER A 27 37.50 21.77 -10.21
N VAL A 28 36.23 21.80 -9.80
CA VAL A 28 35.57 22.95 -9.15
C VAL A 28 35.39 22.76 -7.64
N VAL A 29 36.05 21.74 -7.04
CA VAL A 29 35.98 21.54 -5.59
C VAL A 29 36.77 22.64 -4.89
N ALA A 30 36.05 23.52 -4.19
CA ALA A 30 36.67 24.51 -3.29
C ALA A 30 37.31 23.76 -2.11
N ASP A 31 38.47 24.19 -1.66
CA ASP A 31 39.18 23.65 -0.52
C ASP A 31 39.50 22.14 -0.65
N VAL A 32 40.22 21.77 -1.71
CA VAL A 32 40.71 20.40 -1.93
C VAL A 32 41.69 20.00 -0.84
N VAL A 33 41.35 18.92 -0.13
CA VAL A 33 42.15 18.32 0.93
C VAL A 33 43.09 17.25 0.40
N ALA A 34 42.64 16.43 -0.56
CA ALA A 34 43.42 15.38 -1.19
C ALA A 34 43.03 15.17 -2.65
N ARG A 35 43.91 14.49 -3.42
CA ARG A 35 43.64 14.07 -4.81
C ARG A 35 44.11 12.65 -5.04
N VAL A 36 43.31 11.87 -5.75
CA VAL A 36 43.64 10.52 -6.20
C VAL A 36 43.37 10.44 -7.69
N GLY A 37 44.38 10.52 -8.52
CA GLY A 37 44.23 10.64 -9.98
C GLY A 37 43.41 11.88 -10.34
N ALA A 38 42.28 11.68 -11.04
CA ALA A 38 41.36 12.75 -11.41
C ALA A 38 40.38 13.13 -10.29
N ILE A 39 40.29 12.35 -9.23
CA ILE A 39 39.32 12.56 -8.14
C ILE A 39 39.90 13.56 -7.13
N SER A 40 39.15 14.63 -6.84
CA SER A 40 39.47 15.62 -5.81
C SER A 40 38.57 15.40 -4.60
N ILE A 41 39.14 15.33 -3.41
CA ILE A 41 38.44 15.20 -2.14
C ILE A 41 38.41 16.58 -1.48
N GLY A 42 37.19 17.11 -1.25
CA GLY A 42 36.99 18.44 -0.67
C GLY A 42 36.77 18.41 0.85
N ALA A 43 37.05 19.54 1.52
CA ALA A 43 36.80 19.69 2.95
C ALA A 43 35.35 19.42 3.37
N SER A 44 34.38 19.76 2.55
CA SER A 44 32.94 19.50 2.80
C SER A 44 32.65 18.00 2.81
N GLU A 45 33.30 17.22 1.95
CA GLU A 45 33.15 15.76 1.88
C GLU A 45 33.75 15.10 3.13
N VAL A 46 34.93 15.56 3.57
CA VAL A 46 35.54 15.12 4.82
C VAL A 46 34.64 15.42 6.02
N ALA A 47 34.11 16.65 6.12
CA ALA A 47 33.20 17.03 7.20
C ALA A 47 31.93 16.19 7.21
N SER A 48 31.38 15.88 6.03
CA SER A 48 30.20 15.01 5.92
C SER A 48 30.49 13.58 6.39
N ARG A 49 31.65 13.02 6.03
CA ARG A 49 32.11 11.69 6.47
C ARG A 49 32.27 11.62 7.98
N MET A 50 32.93 12.62 8.55
CA MET A 50 33.10 12.75 10.01
C MET A 50 31.79 12.77 10.74
N ALA A 51 30.80 13.54 10.24
CA ALA A 51 29.47 13.66 10.85
C ALA A 51 28.67 12.38 10.78
N VAL A 52 28.75 11.65 9.67
CA VAL A 52 27.96 10.42 9.43
C VAL A 52 28.55 9.22 10.18
N GLU A 53 29.89 9.09 10.22
CA GLU A 53 30.54 7.89 10.74
C GLU A 53 31.21 8.11 12.12
N GLY A 54 31.17 9.33 12.63
CA GLY A 54 31.78 9.66 13.94
C GLY A 54 33.30 9.61 13.96
N LEU A 55 33.94 9.82 12.79
CA LEU A 55 35.37 9.74 12.62
C LEU A 55 36.02 11.10 12.92
N ASP A 56 37.36 11.06 13.26
CA ASP A 56 38.15 12.25 13.19
C ASP A 56 38.55 12.62 11.74
N ALA A 57 39.14 13.79 11.54
CA ALA A 57 39.45 14.30 10.20
C ALA A 57 40.50 13.45 9.47
N GLU A 58 41.49 12.90 10.16
CA GLU A 58 42.56 12.08 9.58
C GLU A 58 41.99 10.75 9.07
N ALA A 59 41.22 10.05 9.90
CA ALA A 59 40.55 8.81 9.53
C ALA A 59 39.54 9.01 8.38
N ALA A 60 38.79 10.12 8.38
CA ALA A 60 37.84 10.43 7.30
C ALA A 60 38.59 10.69 5.96
N VAL A 61 39.71 11.39 5.99
CA VAL A 61 40.52 11.63 4.79
C VAL A 61 41.11 10.32 4.27
N GLU A 62 41.65 9.46 5.15
CA GLU A 62 42.21 8.16 4.77
C GLU A 62 41.15 7.28 4.08
N GLN A 63 39.98 7.16 4.66
CA GLN A 63 38.86 6.41 4.04
C GLN A 63 38.50 6.96 2.66
N LEU A 64 38.36 8.27 2.51
CA LEU A 64 38.03 8.89 1.23
C LEU A 64 39.12 8.68 0.18
N ILE A 65 40.37 8.69 0.58
CA ILE A 65 41.53 8.35 -0.31
C ILE A 65 41.44 6.89 -0.74
N GLU A 66 41.16 5.96 0.18
CA GLU A 66 41.01 4.54 -0.13
C GLU A 66 39.85 4.31 -1.12
N GLU A 67 38.68 4.90 -0.87
CA GLU A 67 37.53 4.82 -1.79
C GLU A 67 37.89 5.38 -3.19
N ALA A 68 38.54 6.55 -3.24
CA ALA A 68 38.95 7.14 -4.51
C ALA A 68 39.97 6.28 -5.26
N ALA A 69 40.86 5.62 -4.54
CA ALA A 69 41.84 4.69 -5.12
C ALA A 69 41.16 3.43 -5.69
N LEU A 70 40.18 2.90 -4.98
CA LEU A 70 39.37 1.76 -5.46
C LEU A 70 38.57 2.12 -6.71
N VAL A 71 37.96 3.32 -6.78
CA VAL A 71 37.27 3.82 -7.98
C VAL A 71 38.24 3.90 -9.16
N GLN A 72 39.44 4.49 -8.96
CA GLN A 72 40.45 4.56 -10.01
C GLN A 72 40.94 3.16 -10.45
N GLY A 73 41.05 2.22 -9.54
CA GLY A 73 41.41 0.83 -9.83
C GLY A 73 40.31 0.13 -10.66
N ALA A 74 39.07 0.31 -10.27
CA ALA A 74 37.90 -0.23 -11.00
C ALA A 74 37.80 0.33 -12.44
N GLU A 75 37.96 1.64 -12.60
CA GLU A 75 38.00 2.28 -13.94
C GLU A 75 39.07 1.72 -14.85
N ARG A 76 40.31 1.53 -14.31
CA ARG A 76 41.44 0.96 -15.06
C ARG A 76 41.24 -0.50 -15.42
N SER A 77 40.44 -1.25 -14.67
CA SER A 77 40.08 -2.65 -14.95
C SER A 77 38.93 -2.79 -15.94
N GLY A 78 38.36 -1.68 -16.44
CA GLY A 78 37.21 -1.69 -17.35
C GLY A 78 35.87 -1.89 -16.66
N PHE A 79 35.79 -1.67 -15.34
CA PHE A 79 34.53 -1.65 -14.62
C PHE A 79 33.64 -0.52 -15.14
N ALA A 80 32.33 -0.73 -15.18
CA ALA A 80 31.32 0.15 -15.77
C ALA A 80 31.24 0.13 -17.32
N GLU A 81 32.03 -0.69 -18.00
CA GLU A 81 31.95 -0.87 -19.46
C GLU A 81 30.95 -1.98 -19.87
N THR A 82 30.76 -2.96 -19.00
CA THR A 82 29.83 -4.06 -19.31
C THR A 82 28.37 -3.60 -19.23
N ARG A 83 27.48 -4.35 -19.90
CA ARG A 83 26.03 -4.08 -19.81
C ARG A 83 25.49 -4.19 -18.38
N ASP A 84 25.99 -5.16 -17.62
CA ASP A 84 25.53 -5.42 -16.25
C ASP A 84 25.98 -4.29 -15.30
N ASP A 85 27.19 -3.78 -15.47
CA ASP A 85 27.67 -2.64 -14.69
C ASP A 85 26.86 -1.38 -14.97
N LYS A 86 26.56 -1.10 -16.24
CA LYS A 86 25.70 0.03 -16.64
C LYS A 86 24.32 -0.07 -16.03
N LEU A 87 23.71 -1.25 -16.05
CA LEU A 87 22.43 -1.49 -15.40
C LEU A 87 22.49 -1.32 -13.87
N ALA A 88 23.62 -1.70 -13.24
CA ALA A 88 23.82 -1.47 -11.81
C ALA A 88 23.90 0.02 -11.48
N ILE A 89 24.62 0.79 -12.27
CA ILE A 89 24.74 2.26 -12.13
C ILE A 89 23.36 2.92 -12.34
N GLU A 90 22.62 2.56 -13.39
CA GLU A 90 21.28 3.08 -13.65
C GLU A 90 20.33 2.81 -12.46
N ARG A 91 20.36 1.61 -11.91
CA ARG A 91 19.58 1.27 -10.70
C ARG A 91 19.99 2.10 -9.48
N LEU A 92 21.28 2.37 -9.32
CA LEU A 92 21.78 3.23 -8.24
C LEU A 92 21.28 4.67 -8.42
N MET A 93 21.35 5.22 -9.62
CA MET A 93 20.84 6.57 -9.93
C MET A 93 19.35 6.68 -9.61
N VAL A 94 18.53 5.73 -10.09
CA VAL A 94 17.09 5.69 -9.79
C VAL A 94 16.85 5.61 -8.27
N ARG A 95 17.56 4.72 -7.57
CA ARG A 95 17.43 4.58 -6.11
C ARG A 95 17.77 5.86 -5.37
N THR A 96 18.84 6.52 -5.79
CA THR A 96 19.28 7.79 -5.16
C THR A 96 18.24 8.87 -5.38
N MET A 97 17.75 9.04 -6.62
CA MET A 97 16.70 10.02 -6.94
C MET A 97 15.40 9.75 -6.15
N LEU A 98 14.96 8.49 -6.06
CA LEU A 98 13.76 8.14 -5.29
C LEU A 98 13.93 8.43 -3.79
N ARG A 99 15.11 8.16 -3.23
CA ARG A 99 15.45 8.49 -1.84
C ARG A 99 15.44 9.99 -1.59
N ASP A 100 15.94 10.79 -2.53
CA ASP A 100 15.94 12.25 -2.39
C ASP A 100 14.51 12.81 -2.50
N LEU A 101 13.69 12.31 -3.43
CA LEU A 101 12.25 12.61 -3.47
C LEU A 101 11.53 12.23 -2.17
N GLU A 102 11.95 11.16 -1.52
CA GLU A 102 11.39 10.75 -0.22
C GLU A 102 11.76 11.73 0.89
N LYS A 103 13.01 12.18 0.94
CA LYS A 103 13.47 13.19 1.90
C LYS A 103 12.80 14.55 1.74
N GLU A 104 12.53 14.96 0.50
CA GLU A 104 11.86 16.22 0.19
C GLU A 104 10.35 16.18 0.48
N ASN A 105 9.75 15.00 0.41
CA ASN A 105 8.30 14.82 0.54
C ASN A 105 7.96 13.94 1.76
N THR A 106 8.41 14.34 2.93
CA THR A 106 8.06 13.67 4.19
C THR A 106 6.68 14.08 4.69
N PRO A 107 6.04 13.32 5.61
CA PRO A 107 4.78 13.74 6.23
C PRO A 107 4.87 15.11 6.92
N GLU A 108 6.03 15.45 7.50
CA GLU A 108 6.28 16.74 8.16
C GLU A 108 6.37 17.90 7.18
N SER A 109 6.72 17.62 5.90
CA SER A 109 6.76 18.64 4.84
C SER A 109 5.38 19.09 4.37
N ILE A 110 4.31 18.35 4.74
CA ILE A 110 2.93 18.69 4.41
C ILE A 110 2.43 19.74 5.41
N SER A 111 1.97 20.88 4.91
CA SER A 111 1.46 21.94 5.76
C SER A 111 0.16 21.55 6.46
N GLY A 112 -0.10 22.11 7.66
CA GLY A 112 -1.35 21.87 8.37
C GLY A 112 -2.60 22.38 7.61
N GLU A 113 -2.44 23.36 6.73
CA GLU A 113 -3.51 23.86 5.87
C GLU A 113 -3.91 22.83 4.81
N GLU A 114 -2.93 22.23 4.11
CA GLU A 114 -3.17 21.17 3.13
C GLU A 114 -3.85 19.96 3.76
N VAL A 115 -3.46 19.59 4.99
CA VAL A 115 -4.09 18.46 5.70
C VAL A 115 -5.54 18.76 6.05
N ARG A 116 -5.84 19.99 6.53
CA ARG A 116 -7.23 20.42 6.81
C ARG A 116 -8.08 20.47 5.56
N GLU A 117 -7.54 20.97 4.45
CA GLU A 117 -8.22 20.98 3.17
C GLU A 117 -8.52 19.55 2.70
N ALA A 118 -7.55 18.64 2.79
CA ALA A 118 -7.74 17.25 2.43
C ALA A 118 -8.80 16.55 3.31
N TYR A 119 -8.84 16.86 4.62
CA TYR A 119 -9.89 16.38 5.52
C TYR A 119 -11.27 16.87 5.10
N ALA A 120 -11.41 18.16 4.82
CA ALA A 120 -12.68 18.76 4.42
C ALA A 120 -13.20 18.22 3.07
N LEU A 121 -12.31 18.08 2.08
CA LEU A 121 -12.65 17.56 0.76
C LEU A 121 -13.04 16.07 0.77
N ASN A 122 -12.52 15.30 1.72
CA ASN A 122 -12.74 13.85 1.82
C ASN A 122 -13.55 13.47 3.07
N ALA A 123 -14.36 14.37 3.62
CA ALA A 123 -15.08 14.17 4.88
C ALA A 123 -15.89 12.85 4.91
N SER A 124 -16.47 12.44 3.77
CA SER A 124 -17.21 11.18 3.66
C SER A 124 -16.37 9.92 3.88
N GLU A 125 -15.05 9.98 3.68
CA GLU A 125 -14.15 8.84 3.93
C GLU A 125 -13.94 8.61 5.43
N PHE A 126 -14.12 9.65 6.24
CA PHE A 126 -13.94 9.62 7.70
C PHE A 126 -15.23 9.33 8.46
N GLN A 127 -16.34 9.17 7.74
CA GLN A 127 -17.60 8.76 8.31
C GLN A 127 -17.60 7.25 8.58
N VAL A 128 -17.63 6.87 9.84
CA VAL A 128 -17.81 5.48 10.29
C VAL A 128 -19.31 5.22 10.37
N PRO A 129 -19.86 4.36 9.51
CA PRO A 129 -21.31 4.11 9.51
C PRO A 129 -21.74 3.40 10.80
N GLU A 130 -23.03 3.57 11.17
CA GLU A 130 -23.65 2.80 12.24
C GLU A 130 -23.37 1.30 12.04
N ARG A 131 -22.93 0.63 13.10
CA ARG A 131 -22.67 -0.81 13.14
C ARG A 131 -23.42 -1.44 14.29
N ARG A 132 -23.84 -2.71 14.10
CA ARG A 132 -24.50 -3.47 15.14
C ARG A 132 -23.92 -4.86 15.24
N ARG A 133 -23.69 -5.32 16.46
CA ARG A 133 -23.32 -6.70 16.73
C ARG A 133 -24.56 -7.43 17.22
N SER A 134 -24.73 -8.66 16.77
CA SER A 134 -25.84 -9.50 17.16
C SER A 134 -25.47 -10.96 17.09
N TRP A 135 -26.16 -11.77 17.83
CA TRP A 135 -26.19 -13.20 17.63
C TRP A 135 -27.64 -13.68 17.50
N HIS A 136 -27.82 -14.87 17.00
CA HIS A 136 -29.15 -15.42 16.82
C HIS A 136 -29.16 -16.93 16.99
N ILE A 137 -30.35 -17.45 17.29
CA ILE A 137 -30.68 -18.86 17.21
C ILE A 137 -31.67 -18.99 16.04
N LEU A 138 -31.25 -19.73 15.01
CA LEU A 138 -32.03 -19.99 13.80
C LEU A 138 -32.71 -21.36 13.90
N VAL A 139 -34.02 -21.39 13.73
CA VAL A 139 -34.78 -22.61 13.48
C VAL A 139 -34.92 -22.79 11.97
N GLN A 140 -34.20 -23.79 11.41
CA GLN A 140 -34.06 -24.00 9.96
C GLN A 140 -35.29 -24.64 9.34
N SER A 141 -36.42 -23.97 9.33
CA SER A 141 -37.68 -24.38 8.64
C SER A 141 -38.58 -23.17 8.46
N GLN A 142 -39.49 -23.28 7.47
CA GLN A 142 -40.51 -22.26 7.20
C GLN A 142 -41.87 -22.61 7.81
N SER A 143 -41.99 -23.73 8.55
CA SER A 143 -43.24 -24.23 9.12
C SER A 143 -43.71 -23.37 10.29
N GLU A 144 -45.02 -23.45 10.60
CA GLU A 144 -45.61 -22.81 11.77
C GLU A 144 -45.00 -23.37 13.08
N ALA A 145 -44.64 -24.65 13.10
CA ALA A 145 -43.96 -25.25 14.23
C ALA A 145 -42.57 -24.61 14.49
N ALA A 146 -41.84 -24.26 13.41
CA ALA A 146 -40.55 -23.56 13.53
C ALA A 146 -40.74 -22.12 14.02
N GLU A 147 -41.80 -21.43 13.61
CA GLU A 147 -42.15 -20.10 14.12
C GLU A 147 -42.50 -20.17 15.62
N ALA A 148 -43.30 -21.13 16.03
CA ALA A 148 -43.65 -21.33 17.43
C ALA A 148 -42.47 -21.65 18.30
N LEU A 149 -41.55 -22.52 17.84
CA LEU A 149 -40.30 -22.83 18.55
C LEU A 149 -39.40 -21.60 18.66
N ALA A 150 -39.16 -20.87 17.57
CA ALA A 150 -38.38 -19.65 17.59
C ALA A 150 -38.97 -18.59 18.52
N GLY A 151 -40.31 -18.50 18.58
CA GLY A 151 -41.06 -17.65 19.51
C GLY A 151 -40.84 -18.06 20.95
N SER A 152 -40.83 -19.36 21.24
CA SER A 152 -40.57 -19.90 22.60
C SER A 152 -39.14 -19.55 23.01
N ILE A 153 -38.16 -19.82 22.17
CA ILE A 153 -36.75 -19.48 22.40
C ILE A 153 -36.59 -17.97 22.66
N LEU A 154 -37.21 -17.13 21.84
CA LEU A 154 -37.16 -15.67 22.01
C LEU A 154 -37.78 -15.27 23.37
N GLY A 155 -38.87 -15.91 23.76
CA GLY A 155 -39.49 -15.67 25.06
C GLY A 155 -38.60 -16.09 26.24
N GLU A 156 -37.80 -17.13 26.08
CA GLU A 156 -36.79 -17.51 27.07
C GLU A 156 -35.67 -16.46 27.15
N LEU A 157 -35.15 -16.03 26.00
CA LEU A 157 -34.12 -14.97 25.90
C LEU A 157 -34.60 -13.67 26.55
N GLN A 158 -35.87 -13.29 26.37
CA GLN A 158 -36.42 -12.08 26.97
C GLN A 158 -36.62 -12.13 28.45
N ARG A 159 -36.75 -13.34 29.03
CA ARG A 159 -36.94 -13.56 30.49
C ARG A 159 -35.64 -13.87 31.24
N ALA A 160 -34.59 -14.23 30.50
CA ALA A 160 -33.32 -14.59 31.12
C ALA A 160 -32.62 -13.35 31.67
N ASP A 161 -32.04 -13.45 32.85
CA ASP A 161 -31.15 -12.41 33.41
C ASP A 161 -29.89 -12.24 32.51
N ASP A 162 -29.37 -13.34 31.97
CA ASP A 162 -28.32 -13.37 30.97
C ASP A 162 -28.78 -14.21 29.76
N PRO A 163 -29.17 -13.55 28.64
CA PRO A 163 -29.57 -14.24 27.42
C PRO A 163 -28.50 -15.16 26.83
N ARG A 164 -27.20 -14.97 27.19
CA ARG A 164 -26.12 -15.82 26.71
C ARG A 164 -26.23 -17.25 27.23
N THR A 165 -26.70 -17.45 28.43
CA THR A 165 -26.93 -18.80 29.00
C THR A 165 -27.96 -19.60 28.21
N VAL A 166 -28.97 -18.93 27.68
CA VAL A 166 -29.96 -19.53 26.76
C VAL A 166 -29.34 -19.88 25.43
N TYR A 167 -28.56 -18.95 24.85
CA TYR A 167 -27.82 -19.18 23.61
C TYR A 167 -26.91 -20.41 23.69
N ASP A 168 -26.08 -20.50 24.73
CA ASP A 168 -25.11 -21.59 24.89
C ASP A 168 -25.81 -22.96 25.02
N ARG A 169 -26.95 -23.05 25.69
CA ARG A 169 -27.78 -24.27 25.76
C ARG A 169 -28.23 -24.71 24.35
N TYR A 170 -28.62 -23.79 23.50
CA TYR A 170 -29.04 -24.11 22.12
C TYR A 170 -27.86 -24.29 21.16
N ALA A 171 -26.70 -23.72 21.44
CA ALA A 171 -25.47 -23.88 20.68
C ALA A 171 -24.86 -25.27 20.85
N ASP A 172 -24.91 -25.83 22.08
CA ASP A 172 -24.38 -27.14 22.44
C ASP A 172 -25.23 -28.31 21.94
N GLY A 173 -26.40 -28.05 21.31
CA GLY A 173 -27.24 -29.06 20.67
C GLY A 173 -28.00 -29.98 21.62
N GLU A 174 -28.16 -29.64 22.93
CA GLU A 174 -28.83 -30.44 23.96
C GLU A 174 -30.38 -30.35 23.93
N LEU A 175 -31.00 -30.46 22.78
CA LEU A 175 -32.44 -30.58 22.71
C LEU A 175 -32.83 -32.01 22.34
N GLU A 176 -33.22 -32.81 23.31
CA GLU A 176 -33.51 -34.23 23.18
C GLU A 176 -34.71 -34.58 22.26
N ASP A 177 -35.50 -33.61 21.75
CA ASP A 177 -36.73 -33.92 21.00
C ASP A 177 -37.13 -32.89 19.95
N VAL A 178 -36.17 -32.36 19.17
CA VAL A 178 -36.53 -31.40 18.14
C VAL A 178 -36.26 -31.97 16.74
N SER A 179 -37.32 -32.35 16.04
CA SER A 179 -37.29 -32.70 14.60
C SER A 179 -36.81 -31.53 13.70
N LEU A 180 -36.58 -30.34 14.30
CA LEU A 180 -36.17 -29.10 13.64
C LEU A 180 -34.69 -28.83 13.90
N LYS A 181 -33.97 -28.50 12.85
CA LYS A 181 -32.54 -28.15 12.95
C LYS A 181 -32.38 -26.73 13.53
N LEU A 182 -31.56 -26.62 14.56
CA LEU A 182 -31.18 -25.35 15.15
C LEU A 182 -29.75 -24.98 14.72
N LYS A 183 -29.51 -23.68 14.63
CA LYS A 183 -28.15 -23.13 14.41
C LYS A 183 -28.03 -21.86 15.24
N ALA A 184 -27.07 -21.83 16.16
CA ALA A 184 -26.69 -20.63 16.86
C ALA A 184 -25.46 -20.00 16.21
N GLU A 185 -25.52 -18.69 15.97
CA GLU A 185 -24.43 -17.93 15.32
C GLU A 185 -24.23 -16.58 15.96
N ASP A 186 -22.95 -16.27 16.26
CA ASP A 186 -22.49 -14.92 16.56
C ASP A 186 -22.10 -14.21 15.26
N LEU A 187 -22.62 -13.01 15.05
CA LEU A 187 -22.24 -12.18 13.93
C LEU A 187 -21.30 -11.04 14.36
N PRO A 188 -20.25 -10.74 13.59
CA PRO A 188 -19.44 -9.58 13.84
C PRO A 188 -20.28 -8.30 13.73
N ALA A 189 -19.72 -7.16 14.10
CA ALA A 189 -20.38 -5.87 13.91
C ALA A 189 -20.62 -5.63 12.41
N ILE A 190 -21.90 -5.55 12.02
CA ILE A 190 -22.35 -5.37 10.64
C ILE A 190 -22.83 -3.94 10.39
N THR A 191 -22.75 -3.49 9.14
CA THR A 191 -23.37 -2.24 8.66
C THR A 191 -24.69 -2.54 7.92
N LYS A 192 -25.48 -1.51 7.65
CA LYS A 192 -26.68 -1.64 6.80
C LYS A 192 -26.37 -2.16 5.38
N LYS A 193 -25.11 -1.99 4.91
CA LYS A 193 -24.61 -2.48 3.61
C LYS A 193 -24.16 -3.94 3.62
N ALA A 194 -24.09 -4.59 4.79
CA ALA A 194 -23.63 -5.97 4.89
C ALA A 194 -24.44 -6.94 4.02
N SER A 195 -23.78 -7.99 3.51
CA SER A 195 -24.41 -9.01 2.64
C SER A 195 -25.22 -10.02 3.45
N LEU A 196 -26.26 -9.53 4.14
CA LEU A 196 -27.21 -10.34 4.93
C LEU A 196 -28.64 -10.15 4.38
N LYS A 197 -29.54 -11.08 4.74
CA LYS A 197 -30.96 -10.97 4.37
C LYS A 197 -31.55 -9.66 4.87
N LYS A 198 -32.31 -8.99 4.00
CA LYS A 198 -32.88 -7.67 4.30
C LYS A 198 -33.71 -7.68 5.58
N SER A 199 -34.59 -8.68 5.75
CA SER A 199 -35.41 -8.80 6.96
C SER A 199 -34.61 -8.91 8.24
N TYR A 200 -33.47 -9.62 8.23
CA TYR A 200 -32.56 -9.69 9.35
C TYR A 200 -31.96 -8.33 9.68
N LYS A 201 -31.38 -7.66 8.67
CA LYS A 201 -30.80 -6.32 8.84
C LYS A 201 -31.81 -5.31 9.33
N ASP A 202 -32.98 -5.26 8.71
CA ASP A 202 -34.04 -4.32 9.09
C ASP A 202 -34.45 -4.51 10.56
N ALA A 203 -34.54 -5.75 11.03
CA ALA A 203 -34.86 -6.05 12.42
C ALA A 203 -33.74 -5.63 13.38
N VAL A 204 -32.48 -5.98 13.07
CA VAL A 204 -31.32 -5.62 13.91
C VAL A 204 -31.14 -4.10 13.95
N PHE A 205 -31.22 -3.39 12.81
CA PHE A 205 -31.08 -1.93 12.77
C PHE A 205 -32.33 -1.18 13.24
N GLY A 206 -33.47 -1.86 13.34
CA GLY A 206 -34.71 -1.33 13.92
C GLY A 206 -34.75 -1.40 15.46
N ALA A 207 -33.87 -2.16 16.10
CA ALA A 207 -33.77 -2.24 17.55
C ALA A 207 -33.37 -0.88 18.15
N LYS A 208 -34.09 -0.46 19.19
CA LYS A 208 -33.82 0.82 19.87
C LYS A 208 -32.81 0.71 21.01
N SER A 209 -32.58 -0.50 21.50
CA SER A 209 -31.66 -0.83 22.59
C SER A 209 -31.03 -2.19 22.35
N GLU A 210 -29.97 -2.45 23.03
CA GLU A 210 -29.36 -3.79 23.15
C GLU A 210 -30.33 -4.75 23.85
N GLY A 211 -30.16 -6.04 23.59
CA GLY A 211 -30.98 -7.11 24.14
C GLY A 211 -31.75 -7.91 23.09
N PRO A 212 -32.60 -8.86 23.53
CA PRO A 212 -33.45 -9.66 22.66
C PRO A 212 -34.45 -8.78 21.88
N LEU A 213 -34.66 -9.08 20.61
CA LEU A 213 -35.69 -8.42 19.81
C LEU A 213 -37.09 -8.71 20.36
N LYS A 214 -38.08 -7.90 19.96
CA LYS A 214 -39.47 -8.09 20.39
C LYS A 214 -40.17 -9.27 19.70
N ASN A 215 -39.83 -9.52 18.43
CA ASN A 215 -40.45 -10.53 17.59
C ASN A 215 -39.38 -11.39 16.89
N VAL A 216 -39.71 -12.63 16.59
CA VAL A 216 -38.92 -13.48 15.71
C VAL A 216 -38.85 -12.90 14.29
N VAL A 217 -37.79 -13.20 13.59
CA VAL A 217 -37.51 -12.66 12.25
C VAL A 217 -37.50 -13.79 11.22
N LYS A 218 -38.35 -13.68 10.22
CA LYS A 218 -38.40 -14.64 9.10
C LYS A 218 -37.37 -14.28 8.03
N THR A 219 -36.62 -15.28 7.60
CA THR A 219 -35.74 -15.18 6.41
C THR A 219 -35.98 -16.40 5.51
N SER A 220 -35.30 -16.46 4.36
CA SER A 220 -35.30 -17.68 3.52
C SER A 220 -34.65 -18.90 4.17
N TYR A 221 -33.94 -18.72 5.28
CA TYR A 221 -33.27 -19.81 6.02
C TYR A 221 -34.16 -20.40 7.12
N GLY A 222 -35.15 -19.68 7.59
CA GLY A 222 -36.02 -20.07 8.69
C GLY A 222 -36.38 -18.88 9.57
N TRP A 223 -36.69 -19.18 10.83
CA TRP A 223 -37.07 -18.23 11.87
C TRP A 223 -35.93 -17.98 12.84
N HIS A 224 -35.68 -16.72 13.13
CA HIS A 224 -34.54 -16.29 13.96
C HIS A 224 -35.03 -15.65 15.26
N ALA A 225 -34.56 -16.13 16.40
CA ALA A 225 -34.55 -15.42 17.66
C ALA A 225 -33.23 -14.65 17.76
N ILE A 226 -33.29 -13.31 17.77
CA ILE A 226 -32.11 -12.45 17.63
C ILE A 226 -31.92 -11.63 18.91
N VAL A 227 -30.64 -11.50 19.32
CA VAL A 227 -30.20 -10.56 20.36
C VAL A 227 -29.20 -9.59 19.78
N VAL A 228 -29.45 -8.31 19.96
CA VAL A 228 -28.51 -7.23 19.63
C VAL A 228 -27.62 -7.02 20.85
N THR A 229 -26.33 -7.24 20.68
CA THR A 229 -25.37 -7.15 21.79
C THR A 229 -24.65 -5.82 21.86
N GLU A 230 -24.58 -5.10 20.73
CA GLU A 230 -23.89 -3.81 20.69
C GLU A 230 -24.48 -2.91 19.60
N ILE A 231 -24.71 -1.68 19.95
CA ILE A 231 -25.14 -0.61 19.04
C ILE A 231 -24.04 0.43 18.99
N LEU A 232 -23.26 0.44 17.88
CA LEU A 232 -22.21 1.38 17.60
C LEU A 232 -22.79 2.47 16.69
N PRO A 233 -23.03 3.68 17.21
CA PRO A 233 -23.63 4.75 16.40
C PRO A 233 -22.73 5.16 15.24
N GLU A 234 -23.31 5.88 14.29
CA GLU A 234 -22.53 6.56 13.27
C GLU A 234 -21.64 7.62 13.92
N GLU A 235 -20.38 7.66 13.49
CA GLU A 235 -19.37 8.54 14.06
C GLU A 235 -18.55 9.18 12.94
N MET A 236 -18.12 10.42 13.14
CA MET A 236 -17.15 11.09 12.28
C MET A 236 -15.79 11.06 13.00
N ARG A 237 -14.80 10.40 12.39
CA ARG A 237 -13.42 10.49 12.90
C ARG A 237 -12.98 11.95 12.84
N THR A 238 -12.46 12.44 13.95
CA THR A 238 -12.02 13.83 14.06
C THR A 238 -10.77 14.09 13.20
N PHE A 239 -10.49 15.37 12.96
CA PHE A 239 -9.26 15.77 12.27
C PHE A 239 -8.02 15.25 12.99
N GLU A 240 -7.99 15.36 14.31
CA GLU A 240 -6.87 14.93 15.17
C GLU A 240 -6.61 13.42 15.07
N GLU A 241 -7.67 12.62 14.94
CA GLU A 241 -7.56 11.15 14.80
C GLU A 241 -7.00 10.71 13.45
N VAL A 242 -7.12 11.54 12.41
CA VAL A 242 -6.72 11.18 11.05
C VAL A 242 -5.57 12.04 10.51
N GLU A 243 -5.11 13.03 11.25
CA GLU A 243 -4.09 13.97 10.79
C GLU A 243 -2.81 13.25 10.33
N THR A 244 -2.30 12.32 11.13
CA THR A 244 -1.08 11.56 10.79
C THR A 244 -1.28 10.73 9.52
N GLU A 245 -2.39 10.00 9.43
CA GLU A 245 -2.75 9.20 8.26
C GLU A 245 -2.85 10.08 6.99
N LEU A 246 -3.46 11.26 7.12
CA LEU A 246 -3.58 12.21 6.01
C LEU A 246 -2.23 12.76 5.57
N ARG A 247 -1.34 13.10 6.50
CA ARG A 247 0.02 13.57 6.19
C ARG A 247 0.80 12.51 5.42
N GLU A 248 0.77 11.26 5.86
CA GLU A 248 1.41 10.13 5.17
C GLU A 248 0.85 9.94 3.76
N ARG A 249 -0.48 9.94 3.61
CA ARG A 249 -1.15 9.81 2.31
C ARG A 249 -0.83 10.95 1.36
N LEU A 250 -0.80 12.19 1.85
CA LEU A 250 -0.46 13.36 1.05
C LEU A 250 1.02 13.36 0.64
N SER A 251 1.93 13.02 1.52
CA SER A 251 3.36 12.92 1.21
C SER A 251 3.61 11.85 0.14
N GLN A 252 2.98 10.69 0.26
CA GLN A 252 3.06 9.65 -0.76
C GLN A 252 2.50 10.10 -2.11
N LYS A 253 1.33 10.77 -2.10
CA LYS A 253 0.72 11.33 -3.32
C LYS A 253 1.63 12.36 -3.98
N ARG A 254 2.31 13.20 -3.20
CA ARG A 254 3.26 14.21 -3.70
C ARG A 254 4.48 13.55 -4.34
N ARG A 255 5.07 12.52 -3.70
CA ARG A 255 6.17 11.73 -4.27
C ARG A 255 5.79 11.08 -5.60
N LEU A 256 4.64 10.41 -5.64
CA LEU A 256 4.13 9.80 -6.89
C LEU A 256 3.89 10.86 -7.97
N GLY A 257 3.33 12.01 -7.59
CA GLY A 257 3.14 13.15 -8.50
C GLY A 257 4.44 13.68 -9.09
N ALA A 258 5.50 13.77 -8.28
CA ALA A 258 6.82 14.18 -8.74
C ALA A 258 7.41 13.18 -9.77
N ILE A 259 7.30 11.88 -9.51
CA ILE A 259 7.73 10.84 -10.47
C ILE A 259 6.95 10.95 -11.78
N VAL A 260 5.62 11.09 -11.72
CA VAL A 260 4.77 11.25 -12.90
C VAL A 260 5.14 12.52 -13.67
N ALA A 261 5.45 13.62 -12.97
CA ALA A 261 5.87 14.87 -13.62
C ALA A 261 7.19 14.70 -14.40
N ILE A 262 8.16 13.97 -13.83
CA ILE A 262 9.43 13.65 -14.54
C ILE A 262 9.14 12.86 -15.82
N VAL A 263 8.35 11.78 -15.72
CA VAL A 263 8.01 10.95 -16.89
C VAL A 263 7.30 11.76 -17.97
N ARG A 264 6.30 12.57 -17.58
CA ARG A 264 5.57 13.44 -18.53
C ARG A 264 6.46 14.50 -19.16
N GLY A 265 7.43 15.04 -18.43
CA GLY A 265 8.42 15.96 -19.00
C GLY A 265 9.21 15.28 -20.12
N LEU A 266 9.73 14.08 -19.88
CA LEU A 266 10.46 13.30 -20.87
C LEU A 266 9.58 12.88 -22.07
N GLU A 267 8.31 12.56 -21.85
CA GLU A 267 7.33 12.30 -22.92
C GLU A 267 7.13 13.53 -23.81
N ALA A 268 6.98 14.71 -23.20
CA ALA A 268 6.81 15.98 -23.92
C ALA A 268 8.05 16.34 -24.77
N GLU A 269 9.23 15.93 -24.32
CA GLU A 269 10.50 16.09 -25.07
C GLU A 269 10.68 15.01 -26.17
N GLY A 270 9.75 14.04 -26.27
CA GLY A 270 9.82 12.94 -27.24
C GLY A 270 10.87 11.88 -26.92
N LEU A 271 11.36 11.84 -25.69
CA LEU A 271 12.37 10.87 -25.21
C LEU A 271 11.75 9.53 -24.84
N VAL A 272 10.45 9.47 -24.57
CA VAL A 272 9.71 8.22 -24.30
C VAL A 272 9.06 7.74 -25.59
N ARG A 273 9.40 6.52 -26.02
CA ARG A 273 8.83 5.88 -27.21
C ARG A 273 8.36 4.47 -26.84
N TYR A 274 7.13 4.16 -27.21
CA TYR A 274 6.55 2.83 -27.01
C TYR A 274 6.65 2.03 -28.33
N ASP A 275 7.22 0.83 -28.25
CA ASP A 275 7.06 -0.19 -29.30
C ASP A 275 5.83 -1.04 -28.98
N GLU A 276 4.65 -0.60 -29.45
CA GLU A 276 3.39 -1.31 -29.22
C GLU A 276 3.44 -2.76 -29.72
N GLN A 277 4.11 -3.02 -30.86
CA GLN A 277 4.25 -4.36 -31.39
C GLN A 277 5.18 -5.21 -30.51
N GLY A 278 6.24 -4.62 -29.96
CA GLY A 278 7.13 -5.25 -29.01
C GLY A 278 6.40 -5.65 -27.73
N VAL A 279 5.57 -4.76 -27.20
CA VAL A 279 4.73 -5.04 -26.03
C VAL A 279 3.74 -6.17 -26.32
N GLN A 280 3.06 -6.15 -27.48
CA GLN A 280 2.12 -7.23 -27.85
C GLN A 280 2.83 -8.57 -28.02
N ARG A 281 4.04 -8.59 -28.61
CA ARG A 281 4.85 -9.82 -28.68
C ARG A 281 5.18 -10.35 -27.28
N LEU A 282 5.58 -9.47 -26.37
CA LEU A 282 5.89 -9.84 -24.99
C LEU A 282 4.66 -10.45 -24.30
N LEU A 283 3.50 -9.79 -24.38
CA LEU A 283 2.25 -10.26 -23.75
C LEU A 283 1.76 -11.61 -24.33
N SER A 284 2.18 -11.97 -25.53
CA SER A 284 1.85 -13.27 -26.16
C SER A 284 2.82 -14.38 -25.81
N MET A 285 3.91 -14.12 -25.06
CA MET A 285 4.87 -15.15 -24.65
C MET A 285 4.28 -16.05 -23.54
N PRO A 286 4.38 -17.38 -23.68
CA PRO A 286 3.92 -18.30 -22.64
C PRO A 286 4.79 -18.17 -21.38
N GLY A 287 4.18 -18.18 -20.21
CA GLY A 287 4.88 -18.18 -18.91
C GLY A 287 5.07 -16.82 -18.24
N LEU A 288 4.46 -15.77 -18.76
CA LEU A 288 4.36 -14.51 -18.00
C LEU A 288 3.31 -14.65 -16.88
N PRO A 289 3.57 -14.09 -15.69
CA PRO A 289 2.56 -14.07 -14.63
C PRO A 289 1.33 -13.31 -15.08
N GLU A 290 0.15 -13.91 -14.89
CA GLU A 290 -1.13 -13.21 -15.13
C GLU A 290 -1.21 -11.98 -14.23
N ARG A 291 -1.74 -10.90 -14.77
CA ARG A 291 -2.02 -9.68 -14.01
C ARG A 291 -3.05 -10.03 -12.93
N THR A 292 -2.65 -10.07 -11.68
CA THR A 292 -3.60 -10.04 -10.56
C THR A 292 -4.24 -8.66 -10.53
N GLU A 293 -5.56 -8.61 -10.81
CA GLU A 293 -6.39 -7.40 -10.68
C GLU A 293 -6.47 -6.90 -9.22
#